data_58018c95e9c8cfbce342a5568620811b
#
_entry.id   58018c95e9c8cfbce342a5568620811b
#
_cell.length_a   1.000
_cell.length_b   1.000
_cell.length_c   1.000
_cell.angle_alpha   90.00
_cell.angle_beta   90.00
_cell.angle_gamma   90.00
#
_symmetry.space_group_name_H-M   'P 1'
#
loop_
_entity.id
_entity.type
_entity.pdbx_description
1 polymer ?
#
loop_
_entity_poly.entity_id
_entity_poly.type
_entity_poly.pdbx_seq_one_letter_code
_entity_poly.pdbx_strand_id
1 'polypeptide(L)'
;LGNSAEVNVFSARHYDSDIQLYEKFTSKTGIKVNVVSGKDKALQKRITEEAEDSKADIYITADAGRLGAFDSKGMFQNSMTPAIKAAVPSNFRSKNWTGIAKRARIIYYSPERVNANDLNGMTYEGLADPKWKGKIVIRKSNNIYNQSLVASLIKNNGKKTTCEWAKGVVVNMARDSK
;
A
#
# COMPACT_ATOMS: atom_id res chain seq x y z
N LEU A 1 29.26 30.19 -2.06
CA LEU A 1 28.91 28.77 -1.92
C LEU A 1 27.42 28.68 -2.20
N GLY A 2 27.03 28.28 -3.42
CA GLY A 2 25.65 28.10 -3.78
C GLY A 2 25.09 26.94 -2.94
N ASN A 3 23.93 27.13 -2.28
CA ASN A 3 23.19 26.05 -1.67
C ASN A 3 22.85 25.04 -2.79
N SER A 4 23.41 23.82 -2.70
CA SER A 4 22.96 22.75 -3.59
C SER A 4 21.48 22.49 -3.30
N ALA A 5 20.67 22.45 -4.35
CA ALA A 5 19.26 22.10 -4.22
C ALA A 5 19.13 20.73 -3.52
N GLU A 6 18.16 20.60 -2.63
CA GLU A 6 17.89 19.35 -1.93
C GLU A 6 16.40 19.01 -1.94
N VAL A 7 16.07 17.75 -1.77
CA VAL A 7 14.72 17.22 -1.64
C VAL A 7 14.65 16.31 -0.43
N ASN A 8 13.60 16.49 0.40
CA ASN A 8 13.37 15.75 1.62
C ASN A 8 12.29 14.69 1.40
N VAL A 9 12.68 13.42 1.49
CA VAL A 9 11.82 12.26 1.28
C VAL A 9 11.46 11.64 2.63
N PHE A 10 10.19 11.72 3.01
CA PHE A 10 9.64 11.04 4.18
C PHE A 10 9.15 9.67 3.74
N SER A 11 9.83 8.60 4.15
CA SER A 11 9.60 7.25 3.64
C SER A 11 9.24 6.25 4.73
N ALA A 12 8.09 5.59 4.55
CA ALA A 12 7.71 4.40 5.31
C ALA A 12 8.24 3.10 4.67
N ARG A 13 9.02 3.20 3.62
CA ARG A 13 9.73 2.08 2.97
C ARG A 13 11.16 1.99 3.51
N HIS A 14 11.73 0.78 3.43
CA HIS A 14 13.06 0.48 3.98
C HIS A 14 13.83 -0.51 3.10
N TYR A 15 13.71 -0.37 1.77
CA TYR A 15 14.41 -1.24 0.82
C TYR A 15 15.71 -0.58 0.37
N ASP A 16 16.80 -1.36 0.30
CA ASP A 16 18.10 -0.90 -0.19
C ASP A 16 18.03 -0.41 -1.64
N SER A 17 17.12 -0.98 -2.45
CA SER A 17 16.85 -0.52 -3.80
C SER A 17 16.37 0.94 -3.88
N ASP A 18 15.70 1.44 -2.84
CA ASP A 18 15.25 2.82 -2.80
C ASP A 18 16.45 3.77 -2.60
N ILE A 19 17.44 3.37 -1.80
CA ILE A 19 18.69 4.14 -1.59
C ILE A 19 19.43 4.28 -2.91
N GLN A 20 19.61 3.19 -3.65
CA GLN A 20 20.27 3.22 -4.97
C GLN A 20 19.54 4.14 -5.97
N LEU A 21 18.20 4.19 -5.89
CA LEU A 21 17.41 5.08 -6.73
C LEU A 21 17.67 6.55 -6.40
N TYR A 22 17.76 6.91 -5.11
CA TYR A 22 18.06 8.26 -4.66
C TYR A 22 19.48 8.69 -5.06
N GLU A 23 20.46 7.80 -4.89
CA GLU A 23 21.84 8.04 -5.31
C GLU A 23 21.93 8.27 -6.83
N LYS A 24 21.22 7.48 -7.63
CA LYS A 24 21.15 7.66 -9.08
C LYS A 24 20.50 8.99 -9.48
N PHE A 25 19.48 9.42 -8.74
CA PHE A 25 18.86 10.74 -8.95
C PHE A 25 19.87 11.86 -8.65
N THR A 26 20.53 11.81 -7.51
CA THR A 26 21.55 12.80 -7.12
C THR A 26 22.68 12.86 -8.13
N SER A 27 23.17 11.71 -8.59
CA SER A 27 24.24 11.64 -9.59
C SER A 27 23.84 12.29 -10.93
N LYS A 28 22.57 12.20 -11.32
CA LYS A 28 22.07 12.77 -12.56
C LYS A 28 21.74 14.25 -12.49
N THR A 29 21.35 14.75 -11.33
CA THR A 29 20.76 16.08 -11.20
C THR A 29 21.59 17.04 -10.35
N GLY A 30 22.52 16.53 -9.55
CA GLY A 30 23.22 17.30 -8.52
C GLY A 30 22.34 17.64 -7.30
N ILE A 31 21.06 17.22 -7.29
CA ILE A 31 20.12 17.49 -6.20
C ILE A 31 20.31 16.44 -5.11
N LYS A 32 20.57 16.86 -3.89
CA LYS A 32 20.74 15.98 -2.74
C LYS A 32 19.38 15.43 -2.28
N VAL A 33 19.32 14.14 -1.99
CA VAL A 33 18.14 13.50 -1.39
C VAL A 33 18.38 13.26 0.09
N ASN A 34 17.59 13.89 0.94
CA ASN A 34 17.57 13.64 2.38
C ASN A 34 16.41 12.72 2.71
N VAL A 35 16.68 11.58 3.37
CA VAL A 35 15.65 10.59 3.68
C VAL A 35 15.35 10.57 5.17
N VAL A 36 14.08 10.78 5.53
CA VAL A 36 13.54 10.60 6.87
C VAL A 36 12.73 9.30 6.87
N SER A 37 13.29 8.26 7.45
CA SER A 37 12.62 6.96 7.55
C SER A 37 11.82 6.84 8.84
N GLY A 38 10.67 6.18 8.79
CA GLY A 38 9.84 5.98 9.97
C GLY A 38 8.60 5.12 9.72
N LYS A 39 7.87 4.84 10.81
CA LYS A 39 6.58 4.18 10.69
C LYS A 39 5.57 5.12 10.04
N ASP A 40 4.78 4.59 9.14
CA ASP A 40 3.82 5.34 8.33
C ASP A 40 2.94 6.31 9.14
N LYS A 41 2.30 5.83 10.21
CA LYS A 41 1.47 6.68 11.08
C LYS A 41 2.26 7.81 11.75
N ALA A 42 3.51 7.56 12.13
CA ALA A 42 4.35 8.58 12.76
C ALA A 42 4.76 9.66 11.76
N LEU A 43 5.11 9.27 10.53
CA LEU A 43 5.42 10.22 9.47
C LEU A 43 4.21 11.06 9.08
N GLN A 44 3.03 10.44 8.91
CA GLN A 44 1.79 11.16 8.64
C GLN A 44 1.45 12.15 9.75
N LYS A 45 1.55 11.73 11.01
CA LYS A 45 1.31 12.59 12.16
C LYS A 45 2.25 13.80 12.12
N ARG A 46 3.55 13.56 11.93
CA ARG A 46 4.55 14.62 11.87
C ARG A 46 4.25 15.61 10.75
N ILE A 47 4.01 15.16 9.52
CA ILE A 47 3.67 16.04 8.39
C ILE A 47 2.42 16.87 8.70
N THR A 48 1.40 16.27 9.32
CA THR A 48 0.17 16.96 9.67
C THR A 48 0.36 18.00 10.77
N GLU A 49 1.18 17.70 11.78
CA GLU A 49 1.45 18.61 12.91
C GLU A 49 2.36 19.78 12.50
N GLU A 50 3.34 19.53 11.64
CA GLU A 50 4.22 20.57 11.10
C GLU A 50 3.49 21.45 10.07
N ALA A 51 2.43 20.96 9.44
CA ALA A 51 1.59 21.67 8.46
C ALA A 51 2.44 22.43 7.41
N GLU A 52 2.32 23.76 7.35
CA GLU A 52 3.06 24.61 6.40
C GLU A 52 4.56 24.65 6.68
N ASP A 53 4.99 24.36 7.90
CA ASP A 53 6.42 24.29 8.30
C ASP A 53 7.04 22.93 7.99
N SER A 54 6.28 21.98 7.48
CA SER A 54 6.78 20.64 7.15
C SER A 54 7.92 20.71 6.13
N LYS A 55 8.98 19.98 6.42
CA LYS A 55 10.13 19.82 5.51
C LYS A 55 9.94 18.67 4.53
N ALA A 56 8.82 17.97 4.56
CA ALA A 56 8.54 16.86 3.66
C ALA A 56 8.18 17.37 2.25
N ASP A 57 9.07 17.18 1.28
CA ASP A 57 8.78 17.44 -0.13
C ASP A 57 8.08 16.26 -0.79
N ILE A 58 8.45 15.04 -0.39
CA ILE A 58 7.90 13.79 -0.91
C ILE A 58 7.56 12.86 0.25
N TYR A 59 6.37 12.28 0.22
CA TYR A 59 5.95 11.22 1.15
C TYR A 59 5.77 9.90 0.40
N ILE A 60 6.47 8.85 0.86
CA ILE A 60 6.41 7.50 0.26
C ILE A 60 5.83 6.52 1.27
N THR A 61 4.76 5.85 0.89
CA THR A 61 4.11 4.82 1.71
C THR A 61 3.69 3.61 0.89
N ALA A 62 3.28 2.56 1.56
CA ALA A 62 2.69 1.39 0.94
C ALA A 62 1.17 1.52 0.87
N ASP A 63 0.59 1.09 -0.27
CA ASP A 63 -0.85 1.04 -0.54
C ASP A 63 -1.49 2.40 -0.88
N ALA A 64 -2.18 2.44 -2.03
CA ALA A 64 -2.85 3.63 -2.54
C ALA A 64 -3.98 4.13 -1.61
N GLY A 65 -4.58 3.26 -0.80
CA GLY A 65 -5.60 3.64 0.17
C GLY A 65 -5.09 4.64 1.22
N ARG A 66 -3.82 4.52 1.62
CA ARG A 66 -3.18 5.50 2.52
C ARG A 66 -2.97 6.84 1.85
N LEU A 67 -2.51 6.83 0.60
CA LEU A 67 -2.32 8.06 -0.16
C LEU A 67 -3.66 8.76 -0.39
N GLY A 68 -4.70 8.03 -0.79
CA GLY A 68 -6.04 8.59 -0.97
C GLY A 68 -6.63 9.19 0.32
N ALA A 69 -6.45 8.51 1.46
CA ALA A 69 -6.90 9.02 2.75
C ALA A 69 -6.13 10.27 3.20
N PHE A 70 -4.86 10.40 2.85
CA PHE A 70 -4.04 11.57 3.19
C PHE A 70 -4.31 12.73 2.21
N ASP A 71 -4.52 12.41 0.93
CA ASP A 71 -4.93 13.36 -0.10
C ASP A 71 -6.29 14.00 0.18
N SER A 72 -7.25 13.23 0.70
CA SER A 72 -8.58 13.75 1.08
C SER A 72 -8.55 14.79 2.21
N LYS A 73 -7.44 14.90 2.92
CA LYS A 73 -7.16 15.93 3.93
C LYS A 73 -6.47 17.17 3.35
N GLY A 74 -6.28 17.22 2.02
CA GLY A 74 -5.60 18.34 1.36
C GLY A 74 -4.08 18.39 1.58
N MET A 75 -3.47 17.27 1.98
CA MET A 75 -2.04 17.23 2.33
C MET A 75 -1.10 17.13 1.13
N PHE A 76 -1.62 16.98 -0.07
CA PHE A 76 -0.84 16.89 -1.30
C PHE A 76 -1.20 18.03 -2.27
N GLN A 77 -0.21 18.46 -3.00
CA GLN A 77 -0.40 19.36 -4.15
C GLN A 77 -0.41 18.56 -5.47
N ASN A 78 -0.81 19.23 -6.55
CA ASN A 78 -0.77 18.62 -7.88
C ASN A 78 0.67 18.29 -8.29
N SER A 79 0.94 17.01 -8.48
CA SER A 79 2.26 16.49 -8.89
C SER A 79 2.27 15.90 -10.30
N MET A 80 1.16 16.03 -11.06
CA MET A 80 0.97 15.30 -12.32
C MET A 80 1.66 16.00 -13.50
N THR A 81 2.84 15.49 -13.87
CA THR A 81 3.61 15.95 -15.03
C THR A 81 3.35 15.09 -16.28
N PRO A 82 3.68 15.58 -17.48
CA PRO A 82 3.64 14.75 -18.70
C PRO A 82 4.49 13.49 -18.60
N ALA A 83 5.65 13.55 -17.96
CA ALA A 83 6.53 12.39 -17.75
C ALA A 83 5.87 11.33 -16.88
N ILE A 84 5.23 11.71 -15.77
CA ILE A 84 4.48 10.78 -14.92
C ILE A 84 3.30 10.19 -15.68
N LYS A 85 2.58 10.98 -16.45
CA LYS A 85 1.45 10.50 -17.26
C LYS A 85 1.87 9.47 -18.31
N ALA A 86 3.02 9.64 -18.89
CA ALA A 86 3.59 8.70 -19.86
C ALA A 86 4.10 7.41 -19.21
N ALA A 87 4.68 7.50 -18.01
CA ALA A 87 5.32 6.36 -17.34
C ALA A 87 4.34 5.51 -16.50
N VAL A 88 3.27 6.11 -15.96
CA VAL A 88 2.37 5.45 -15.00
C VAL A 88 0.94 5.40 -15.53
N PRO A 89 0.34 4.19 -15.70
CA PRO A 89 -1.05 4.05 -16.12
C PRO A 89 -2.04 4.81 -15.21
N SER A 90 -3.14 5.28 -15.78
CA SER A 90 -4.11 6.13 -15.09
C SER A 90 -4.73 5.50 -13.82
N ASN A 91 -4.87 4.19 -13.79
CA ASN A 91 -5.40 3.45 -12.64
C ASN A 91 -4.41 3.33 -11.47
N PHE A 92 -3.14 3.76 -11.66
CA PHE A 92 -2.10 3.76 -10.62
C PHE A 92 -1.63 5.16 -10.24
N ARG A 93 -2.38 6.18 -10.59
CA ARG A 93 -2.08 7.57 -10.24
C ARG A 93 -3.36 8.39 -10.04
N SER A 94 -3.24 9.47 -9.30
CA SER A 94 -4.25 10.52 -9.23
C SER A 94 -3.65 11.87 -9.66
N LYS A 95 -4.37 12.96 -9.45
CA LYS A 95 -3.85 14.32 -9.66
C LYS A 95 -2.65 14.63 -8.74
N ASN A 96 -2.67 14.09 -7.52
CA ASN A 96 -1.79 14.49 -6.43
C ASN A 96 -0.82 13.40 -5.96
N TRP A 97 -0.94 12.17 -6.45
CA TRP A 97 -0.04 11.09 -6.10
C TRP A 97 0.14 10.10 -7.26
N THR A 98 1.22 9.31 -7.21
CA THR A 98 1.53 8.31 -8.22
C THR A 98 2.07 7.02 -7.60
N GLY A 99 1.73 5.88 -8.19
CA GLY A 99 2.32 4.59 -7.86
C GLY A 99 3.72 4.47 -8.45
N ILE A 100 4.68 4.03 -7.65
CA ILE A 100 6.07 3.78 -8.08
C ILE A 100 6.39 2.28 -8.22
N ALA A 101 5.58 1.42 -7.61
CA ALA A 101 5.68 -0.03 -7.71
C ALA A 101 4.31 -0.67 -7.52
N LYS A 102 4.09 -1.83 -8.14
CA LYS A 102 2.87 -2.62 -7.95
C LYS A 102 3.23 -4.03 -7.47
N ARG A 103 2.33 -4.61 -6.67
CA ARG A 103 2.41 -5.99 -6.21
C ARG A 103 1.07 -6.68 -6.39
N ALA A 104 1.09 -7.97 -6.70
CA ALA A 104 -0.10 -8.79 -6.67
C ALA A 104 -0.35 -9.29 -5.24
N ARG A 105 -1.61 -9.26 -4.81
CA ARG A 105 -2.04 -10.01 -3.64
C ARG A 105 -2.52 -11.36 -4.13
N ILE A 106 -1.97 -12.42 -3.56
CA ILE A 106 -2.27 -13.80 -3.94
C ILE A 106 -2.54 -14.67 -2.71
N ILE A 107 -3.23 -15.78 -2.93
CA ILE A 107 -3.41 -16.82 -1.92
C ILE A 107 -2.16 -17.70 -1.91
N TYR A 108 -1.56 -17.85 -0.74
CA TYR A 108 -0.48 -18.81 -0.48
C TYR A 108 -1.03 -20.02 0.24
N TYR A 109 -0.48 -21.19 -0.02
CA TYR A 109 -0.85 -22.41 0.66
C TYR A 109 0.37 -23.23 1.07
N SER A 110 0.21 -24.09 2.08
CA SER A 110 1.21 -25.08 2.46
C SER A 110 0.92 -26.38 1.69
N PRO A 111 1.83 -26.84 0.83
CA PRO A 111 1.64 -28.09 0.07
C PRO A 111 1.55 -29.35 0.94
N GLU A 112 2.06 -29.27 2.17
CA GLU A 112 1.96 -30.36 3.16
C GLU A 112 0.54 -30.47 3.76
N ARG A 113 -0.30 -29.43 3.66
CA ARG A 113 -1.60 -29.32 4.34
C ARG A 113 -2.77 -29.18 3.39
N VAL A 114 -2.55 -28.73 2.18
CA VAL A 114 -3.57 -28.45 1.17
C VAL A 114 -3.14 -29.02 -0.16
N ASN A 115 -3.98 -29.79 -0.80
CA ASN A 115 -3.74 -30.26 -2.15
C ASN A 115 -3.91 -29.12 -3.16
N ALA A 116 -2.97 -28.97 -4.08
CA ALA A 116 -3.02 -27.94 -5.12
C ALA A 116 -4.32 -28.02 -5.96
N ASN A 117 -4.83 -29.22 -6.20
CA ASN A 117 -6.08 -29.41 -6.94
C ASN A 117 -7.32 -28.80 -6.26
N ASP A 118 -7.30 -28.68 -4.92
CA ASP A 118 -8.38 -28.04 -4.16
C ASP A 118 -8.44 -26.52 -4.38
N LEU A 119 -7.37 -25.96 -4.95
CA LEU A 119 -7.23 -24.54 -5.24
C LEU A 119 -7.52 -24.17 -6.70
N ASN A 120 -7.84 -25.14 -7.56
CA ASN A 120 -8.15 -24.89 -8.95
C ASN A 120 -9.38 -23.95 -9.06
N GLY A 121 -9.22 -22.81 -9.74
CA GLY A 121 -10.24 -21.78 -9.86
C GLY A 121 -10.52 -21.00 -8.57
N MET A 122 -9.68 -21.14 -7.54
CA MET A 122 -9.85 -20.47 -6.25
C MET A 122 -9.74 -18.96 -6.39
N THR A 123 -10.74 -18.27 -5.87
CA THR A 123 -10.74 -16.81 -5.70
C THR A 123 -10.77 -16.45 -4.21
N TYR A 124 -10.69 -15.16 -3.90
CA TYR A 124 -10.82 -14.70 -2.51
C TYR A 124 -12.19 -15.01 -1.92
N GLU A 125 -13.24 -14.98 -2.74
CA GLU A 125 -14.61 -15.32 -2.34
C GLU A 125 -14.71 -16.77 -1.84
N GLY A 126 -13.98 -17.69 -2.47
CA GLY A 126 -13.93 -19.09 -2.10
C GLY A 126 -13.32 -19.37 -0.72
N LEU A 127 -12.63 -18.41 -0.10
CA LEU A 127 -12.11 -18.56 1.27
C LEU A 127 -13.21 -18.66 2.34
N ALA A 128 -14.43 -18.23 2.04
CA ALA A 128 -15.56 -18.36 2.94
C ALA A 128 -16.21 -19.77 2.93
N ASP A 129 -15.81 -20.64 1.99
CA ASP A 129 -16.34 -22.01 1.91
C ASP A 129 -16.00 -22.80 3.19
N PRO A 130 -16.99 -23.48 3.82
CA PRO A 130 -16.79 -24.30 5.02
C PRO A 130 -15.70 -25.38 4.92
N LYS A 131 -15.34 -25.83 3.71
CA LYS A 131 -14.23 -26.79 3.50
C LYS A 131 -12.89 -26.28 4.03
N TRP A 132 -12.75 -24.97 4.20
CA TRP A 132 -11.55 -24.32 4.73
C TRP A 132 -11.55 -24.11 6.24
N LYS A 133 -12.54 -24.65 6.96
CA LYS A 133 -12.65 -24.51 8.42
C LYS A 133 -11.34 -24.87 9.12
N GLY A 134 -10.83 -23.96 9.94
CA GLY A 134 -9.59 -24.14 10.68
C GLY A 134 -8.31 -24.11 9.83
N LYS A 135 -8.37 -23.66 8.57
CA LYS A 135 -7.23 -23.68 7.64
C LYS A 135 -6.75 -22.31 7.19
N ILE A 136 -7.51 -21.24 7.44
CA ILE A 136 -7.20 -19.91 6.95
C ILE A 136 -6.37 -19.12 7.95
N VAL A 137 -5.31 -18.49 7.47
CA VAL A 137 -4.54 -17.47 8.18
C VAL A 137 -4.61 -16.17 7.41
N ILE A 138 -5.13 -15.13 8.04
CA ILE A 138 -5.29 -13.79 7.45
C ILE A 138 -4.82 -12.73 8.44
N ARG A 139 -4.42 -11.56 7.94
CA ARG A 139 -4.01 -10.44 8.78
C ARG A 139 -5.19 -9.80 9.52
N LYS A 140 -4.89 -9.04 10.59
CA LYS A 140 -5.88 -8.24 11.33
C LYS A 140 -6.64 -7.27 10.42
N SER A 141 -7.87 -6.96 10.80
CA SER A 141 -8.74 -6.00 10.09
C SER A 141 -8.18 -4.57 10.04
N ASN A 142 -7.30 -4.20 10.98
CA ASN A 142 -6.62 -2.90 10.97
C ASN A 142 -5.38 -2.84 10.07
N ASN A 143 -5.01 -3.95 9.44
CA ASN A 143 -3.89 -3.96 8.49
C ASN A 143 -4.35 -3.39 7.15
N ILE A 144 -3.58 -2.44 6.60
CA ILE A 144 -3.94 -1.75 5.35
C ILE A 144 -4.14 -2.71 4.17
N TYR A 145 -3.36 -3.78 4.07
CA TYR A 145 -3.52 -4.75 2.98
C TYR A 145 -4.82 -5.53 3.09
N ASN A 146 -5.26 -5.85 4.31
CA ASN A 146 -6.55 -6.49 4.53
C ASN A 146 -7.71 -5.53 4.26
N GLN A 147 -7.59 -4.27 4.68
CA GLN A 147 -8.57 -3.22 4.39
C GLN A 147 -8.73 -3.01 2.88
N SER A 148 -7.64 -2.95 2.12
CA SER A 148 -7.68 -2.84 0.66
C SER A 148 -8.31 -4.06 -0.02
N LEU A 149 -8.08 -5.27 0.49
CA LEU A 149 -8.78 -6.47 0.01
C LEU A 149 -10.28 -6.35 0.22
N VAL A 150 -10.71 -6.03 1.44
CA VAL A 150 -12.13 -5.87 1.76
C VAL A 150 -12.77 -4.75 0.94
N ALA A 151 -12.09 -3.63 0.77
CA ALA A 151 -12.58 -2.53 -0.08
C ALA A 151 -12.76 -2.97 -1.54
N SER A 152 -11.84 -3.76 -2.08
CA SER A 152 -11.96 -4.34 -3.42
C SER A 152 -13.16 -5.27 -3.53
N LEU A 153 -13.38 -6.15 -2.55
CA LEU A 153 -14.54 -7.04 -2.52
C LEU A 153 -15.86 -6.26 -2.40
N ILE A 154 -15.91 -5.21 -1.59
CA ILE A 154 -17.08 -4.34 -1.49
C ILE A 154 -17.40 -3.68 -2.83
N LYS A 155 -16.38 -3.18 -3.52
CA LYS A 155 -16.54 -2.56 -4.83
C LYS A 155 -17.09 -3.52 -5.89
N ASN A 156 -16.64 -4.76 -5.88
CA ASN A 156 -16.99 -5.74 -6.90
C ASN A 156 -18.27 -6.53 -6.56
N ASN A 157 -18.50 -6.84 -5.30
CA ASN A 157 -19.55 -7.77 -4.85
C ASN A 157 -20.62 -7.10 -3.98
N GLY A 158 -20.42 -5.83 -3.61
CA GLY A 158 -21.30 -5.11 -2.70
C GLY A 158 -21.03 -5.38 -1.23
N LYS A 159 -21.49 -4.46 -0.38
CA LYS A 159 -21.23 -4.47 1.06
C LYS A 159 -21.84 -5.70 1.77
N LYS A 160 -23.08 -6.06 1.44
CA LYS A 160 -23.80 -7.17 2.10
C LYS A 160 -23.06 -8.48 1.87
N THR A 161 -22.78 -8.82 0.61
CA THR A 161 -22.06 -10.05 0.22
C THR A 161 -20.66 -10.11 0.86
N THR A 162 -19.95 -8.99 0.87
CA THR A 162 -18.63 -8.93 1.49
C THR A 162 -18.67 -9.11 3.00
N CYS A 163 -19.72 -8.60 3.69
CA CYS A 163 -19.89 -8.86 5.12
C CYS A 163 -20.15 -10.34 5.42
N GLU A 164 -20.94 -11.02 4.60
CA GLU A 164 -21.18 -12.46 4.73
C GLU A 164 -19.92 -13.27 4.46
N TRP A 165 -19.17 -12.92 3.42
CA TRP A 165 -17.86 -13.47 3.14
C TRP A 165 -16.91 -13.33 4.34
N ALA A 166 -16.81 -12.14 4.91
CA ALA A 166 -15.94 -11.88 6.06
C ALA A 166 -16.30 -12.76 7.28
N LYS A 167 -17.59 -12.97 7.54
CA LYS A 167 -18.06 -13.91 8.60
C LYS A 167 -17.61 -15.34 8.30
N GLY A 168 -17.76 -15.80 7.07
CA GLY A 168 -17.31 -17.14 6.65
C GLY A 168 -15.80 -17.31 6.79
N VAL A 169 -15.01 -16.31 6.38
CA VAL A 169 -13.56 -16.33 6.57
C VAL A 169 -13.18 -16.40 8.04
N VAL A 170 -13.82 -15.64 8.91
CA VAL A 170 -13.56 -15.68 10.37
C VAL A 170 -13.83 -17.07 10.94
N VAL A 171 -14.93 -17.72 10.55
CA VAL A 171 -15.25 -19.11 10.96
C VAL A 171 -14.18 -20.11 10.49
N ASN A 172 -13.55 -19.83 9.35
CA ASN A 172 -12.55 -20.68 8.74
C ASN A 172 -11.12 -20.41 9.23
N MET A 173 -10.92 -19.42 10.08
CA MET A 173 -9.59 -19.10 10.60
C MET A 173 -9.02 -20.22 11.46
N ALA A 174 -7.75 -20.56 11.25
CA ALA A 174 -7.00 -21.54 12.05
C ALA A 174 -6.60 -20.99 13.43
N ARG A 175 -6.55 -19.67 13.55
CA ARG A 175 -6.19 -18.93 14.77
C ARG A 175 -6.61 -17.47 14.64
N ASP A 176 -6.63 -16.76 15.74
CA ASP A 176 -6.82 -15.30 15.72
C ASP A 176 -5.74 -14.61 14.87
N SER A 177 -6.17 -13.58 14.17
CA SER A 177 -5.28 -12.78 13.33
C SER A 177 -4.28 -11.99 14.21
N LYS A 178 -3.02 -11.98 13.80
CA LYS A 178 -1.94 -11.23 14.45
C LYS A 178 -1.61 -9.93 13.70
#